data_4a9ce3627feac4df435e468697697e4c
#
_entry.id   4a9ce3627feac4df435e468697697e4c
#
_cell.length_a   1.000
_cell.length_b   1.000
_cell.length_c   1.000
_cell.angle_alpha   90.00
_cell.angle_beta   90.00
_cell.angle_gamma   90.00
#
_symmetry.space_group_name_H-M   'P 1'
#
loop_
_entity.id
_entity.type
_entity.pdbx_description
1 polymer ?
#
loop_
_entity_poly.entity_id
_entity_poly.type
_entity_poly.pdbx_seq_one_letter_code
_entity_poly.pdbx_strand_id
1 'polypeptide(L)'
;MYMTNPHVAEPIVYVIDDDQDICNSLTWLLDSVQLESKTFNSATEFLNYQRPHTAACLILDIRMRGMSGLQLQQQLNQQKINMPIIFMTGHGDIPMSVNAMKAGAFDFLEKPFNPQHMLNQIQSCLQKAELDFVEYEKRNLQLSKLKSLSPRENEIINLLVDGLSSKHIAQMLNISHKTVEIHRTHIRQKLGTESIAQIVNMVLMCREKTLQVMV
;
A
#
# COMPACT_ATOMS: atom_id res chain seq x y z
N MET A 1 -22.59 -10.12 -8.37
CA MET A 1 -22.93 -8.70 -8.62
C MET A 1 -22.07 -7.88 -7.66
N TYR A 2 -20.86 -7.50 -8.08
CA TYR A 2 -19.93 -6.73 -7.24
C TYR A 2 -20.46 -5.31 -7.16
N MET A 3 -20.72 -4.83 -5.95
CA MET A 3 -21.03 -3.41 -5.72
C MET A 3 -19.73 -2.62 -5.96
N THR A 4 -19.61 -2.03 -7.13
CA THR A 4 -18.54 -1.07 -7.44
C THR A 4 -18.75 0.16 -6.58
N ASN A 5 -17.81 0.41 -5.68
CA ASN A 5 -17.73 1.65 -4.91
C ASN A 5 -17.40 2.78 -5.90
N PRO A 6 -18.21 3.83 -6.05
CA PRO A 6 -18.14 4.78 -7.18
C PRO A 6 -16.88 5.69 -7.21
N HIS A 7 -15.87 5.46 -6.37
CA HIS A 7 -14.67 6.29 -6.24
C HIS A 7 -13.34 5.55 -6.28
N VAL A 8 -13.33 4.24 -6.54
CA VAL A 8 -12.06 3.51 -6.71
C VAL A 8 -11.82 3.41 -8.21
N ALA A 9 -10.76 4.07 -8.70
CA ALA A 9 -10.31 3.90 -10.08
C ALA A 9 -10.03 2.41 -10.35
N GLU A 10 -10.30 1.94 -11.56
CA GLU A 10 -10.08 0.54 -11.93
C GLU A 10 -8.62 0.13 -11.68
N PRO A 11 -8.40 -1.10 -11.20
CA PRO A 11 -7.05 -1.59 -10.95
C PRO A 11 -6.25 -1.69 -12.25
N ILE A 12 -4.95 -1.44 -12.20
CA ILE A 12 -4.09 -1.43 -13.37
C ILE A 12 -2.96 -2.45 -13.26
N VAL A 13 -2.66 -3.12 -14.38
CA VAL A 13 -1.52 -4.03 -14.51
C VAL A 13 -0.39 -3.33 -15.24
N TYR A 14 0.74 -3.12 -14.57
CA TYR A 14 1.96 -2.65 -15.20
C TYR A 14 2.77 -3.83 -15.71
N VAL A 15 3.28 -3.72 -16.93
CA VAL A 15 4.15 -4.73 -17.54
C VAL A 15 5.49 -4.07 -17.88
N ILE A 16 6.59 -4.63 -17.39
CA ILE A 16 7.93 -4.12 -17.68
C ILE A 16 8.77 -5.26 -18.25
N ASP A 17 9.13 -5.13 -19.51
CA ASP A 17 9.97 -6.07 -20.24
C ASP A 17 10.69 -5.32 -21.37
N ASP A 18 11.99 -5.56 -21.62
CA ASP A 18 12.71 -4.92 -22.72
C ASP A 18 12.45 -5.59 -24.07
N ASP A 19 11.67 -6.69 -24.08
CA ASP A 19 11.13 -7.35 -25.27
C ASP A 19 9.71 -6.83 -25.58
N GLN A 20 9.60 -6.05 -26.67
CA GLN A 20 8.33 -5.48 -27.10
C GLN A 20 7.28 -6.54 -27.49
N ASP A 21 7.70 -7.71 -27.99
CA ASP A 21 6.77 -8.78 -28.38
C ASP A 21 6.12 -9.40 -27.14
N ILE A 22 6.86 -9.53 -26.03
CA ILE A 22 6.31 -9.94 -24.73
C ILE A 22 5.31 -8.88 -24.22
N CYS A 23 5.68 -7.59 -24.26
CA CYS A 23 4.78 -6.50 -23.88
C CYS A 23 3.47 -6.54 -24.68
N ASN A 24 3.55 -6.67 -26.01
CA ASN A 24 2.38 -6.73 -26.88
C ASN A 24 1.50 -7.95 -26.58
N SER A 25 2.13 -9.13 -26.41
CA SER A 25 1.42 -10.38 -26.12
C SER A 25 0.67 -10.32 -24.78
N LEU A 26 1.28 -9.73 -23.74
CA LEU A 26 0.64 -9.53 -22.44
C LEU A 26 -0.47 -8.49 -22.51
N THR A 27 -0.30 -7.40 -23.27
CA THR A 27 -1.36 -6.42 -23.50
C THR A 27 -2.59 -7.09 -24.12
N TRP A 28 -2.42 -7.86 -25.20
CA TRP A 28 -3.54 -8.57 -25.83
C TRP A 28 -4.21 -9.57 -24.87
N LEU A 29 -3.42 -10.27 -24.07
CA LEU A 29 -3.95 -11.20 -23.07
C LEU A 29 -4.80 -10.47 -22.02
N LEU A 30 -4.33 -9.34 -21.50
CA LEU A 30 -5.02 -8.52 -20.50
C LEU A 30 -6.28 -7.87 -21.07
N ASP A 31 -6.21 -7.34 -22.29
CA ASP A 31 -7.35 -6.76 -23.00
C ASP A 31 -8.46 -7.80 -23.23
N SER A 32 -8.10 -9.09 -23.48
CA SER A 32 -9.08 -10.16 -23.69
C SER A 32 -9.98 -10.43 -22.47
N VAL A 33 -9.54 -10.03 -21.29
CA VAL A 33 -10.25 -10.15 -20.00
C VAL A 33 -10.63 -8.77 -19.41
N GLN A 34 -10.53 -7.70 -20.21
CA GLN A 34 -10.90 -6.33 -19.83
C GLN A 34 -10.12 -5.78 -18.62
N LEU A 35 -8.86 -6.16 -18.47
CA LEU A 35 -7.94 -5.60 -17.47
C LEU A 35 -7.15 -4.45 -18.08
N GLU A 36 -7.22 -3.28 -17.44
CA GLU A 36 -6.41 -2.13 -17.85
C GLU A 36 -4.92 -2.43 -17.65
N SER A 37 -4.12 -2.17 -18.68
CA SER A 37 -2.69 -2.41 -18.63
C SER A 37 -1.87 -1.25 -19.19
N LYS A 38 -0.62 -1.15 -18.73
CA LYS A 38 0.37 -0.22 -19.28
C LYS A 38 1.73 -0.87 -19.30
N THR A 39 2.37 -0.80 -20.47
CA THR A 39 3.69 -1.41 -20.72
C THR A 39 4.81 -0.38 -20.66
N PHE A 40 6.01 -0.84 -20.29
CA PHE A 40 7.25 -0.07 -20.24
C PHE A 40 8.41 -0.94 -20.74
N ASN A 41 9.30 -0.36 -21.52
CA ASN A 41 10.45 -1.07 -22.07
C ASN A 41 11.69 -1.02 -21.14
N SER A 42 11.58 -0.38 -20.00
CA SER A 42 12.65 -0.34 -18.99
C SER A 42 12.14 0.02 -17.61
N ALA A 43 12.86 -0.42 -16.58
CA ALA A 43 12.62 -0.03 -15.20
C ALA A 43 12.71 1.50 -14.98
N THR A 44 13.61 2.17 -15.70
CA THR A 44 13.79 3.62 -15.61
C THR A 44 12.57 4.38 -16.15
N GLU A 45 11.99 3.92 -17.23
CA GLU A 45 10.77 4.50 -17.79
C GLU A 45 9.61 4.39 -16.80
N PHE A 46 9.43 3.22 -16.20
CA PHE A 46 8.41 2.99 -15.17
C PHE A 46 8.60 3.88 -13.92
N LEU A 47 9.84 4.05 -13.44
CA LEU A 47 10.12 4.89 -12.29
C LEU A 47 9.79 6.36 -12.52
N ASN A 48 9.97 6.84 -13.76
CA ASN A 48 9.67 8.21 -14.17
C ASN A 48 8.18 8.44 -14.47
N TYR A 49 7.39 7.36 -14.58
CA TYR A 49 5.98 7.47 -14.87
C TYR A 49 5.19 7.92 -13.63
N GLN A 50 4.36 8.94 -13.82
CA GLN A 50 3.44 9.39 -12.77
C GLN A 50 2.24 8.43 -12.69
N ARG A 51 2.27 7.51 -11.75
CA ARG A 51 1.24 6.49 -11.55
C ARG A 51 -0.03 7.11 -10.99
N PRO A 52 -1.21 6.74 -11.51
CA PRO A 52 -2.48 7.09 -10.89
C PRO A 52 -2.61 6.46 -9.51
N HIS A 53 -3.42 7.07 -8.66
CA HIS A 53 -3.68 6.59 -7.30
C HIS A 53 -4.78 5.52 -7.33
N THR A 54 -4.39 4.30 -7.63
CA THR A 54 -5.27 3.13 -7.73
C THR A 54 -4.53 1.86 -7.30
N ALA A 55 -5.28 0.78 -7.06
CA ALA A 55 -4.70 -0.53 -6.89
C ALA A 55 -3.96 -0.96 -8.15
N ALA A 56 -2.76 -1.49 -8.01
CA ALA A 56 -1.97 -1.91 -9.14
C ALA A 56 -1.08 -3.11 -8.81
N CYS A 57 -0.82 -3.96 -9.80
CA CYS A 57 0.20 -4.99 -9.73
C CYS A 57 1.23 -4.81 -10.85
N LEU A 58 2.41 -5.41 -10.68
CA LEU A 58 3.52 -5.30 -11.60
C LEU A 58 3.91 -6.69 -12.12
N ILE A 59 3.92 -6.86 -13.44
CA ILE A 59 4.54 -7.98 -14.13
C ILE A 59 5.91 -7.50 -14.58
N LEU A 60 6.97 -8.16 -14.15
CA LEU A 60 8.32 -7.63 -14.24
C LEU A 60 9.31 -8.70 -14.74
N ASP A 61 9.95 -8.44 -15.86
CA ASP A 61 11.06 -9.30 -16.27
C ASP A 61 12.26 -9.14 -15.33
N ILE A 62 12.89 -10.27 -14.99
CA ILE A 62 14.09 -10.25 -14.14
C ILE A 62 15.29 -9.66 -14.88
N ARG A 63 15.46 -10.03 -16.15
CA ARG A 63 16.65 -9.71 -16.93
C ARG A 63 16.35 -8.66 -18.00
N MET A 64 16.54 -7.41 -17.66
CA MET A 64 16.40 -6.30 -18.61
C MET A 64 17.72 -5.55 -18.78
N ARG A 65 17.87 -4.85 -19.90
CA ARG A 65 19.02 -3.95 -20.14
C ARG A 65 18.99 -2.81 -19.12
N GLY A 66 20.15 -2.46 -18.61
CA GLY A 66 20.29 -1.41 -17.60
C GLY A 66 19.90 -1.88 -16.21
N MET A 67 18.79 -1.39 -15.68
CA MET A 67 18.29 -1.78 -14.36
C MET A 67 17.53 -3.11 -14.44
N SER A 68 17.98 -4.13 -13.72
CA SER A 68 17.29 -5.42 -13.63
C SER A 68 15.98 -5.33 -12.83
N GLY A 69 15.08 -6.31 -13.02
CA GLY A 69 13.84 -6.40 -12.25
C GLY A 69 14.06 -6.48 -10.73
N LEU A 70 15.10 -7.20 -10.27
CA LEU A 70 15.44 -7.28 -8.85
C LEU A 70 15.91 -5.94 -8.28
N GLN A 71 16.67 -5.17 -9.05
CA GLN A 71 17.07 -3.82 -8.65
C GLN A 71 15.87 -2.87 -8.58
N LEU A 72 14.93 -2.98 -9.51
CA LEU A 72 13.68 -2.23 -9.45
C LEU A 72 12.86 -2.59 -8.21
N GLN A 73 12.68 -3.88 -7.91
CA GLN A 73 12.00 -4.32 -6.68
C GLN A 73 12.65 -3.71 -5.43
N GLN A 74 13.98 -3.76 -5.33
CA GLN A 74 14.71 -3.17 -4.23
C GLN A 74 14.45 -1.67 -4.11
N GLN A 75 14.43 -0.95 -5.23
CA GLN A 75 14.17 0.49 -5.24
C GLN A 75 12.74 0.84 -4.85
N LEU A 76 11.75 0.06 -5.32
CA LEU A 76 10.35 0.21 -4.90
C LEU A 76 10.19 -0.02 -3.39
N ASN A 77 10.83 -1.05 -2.85
CA ASN A 77 10.84 -1.34 -1.41
C ASN A 77 11.46 -0.19 -0.60
N GLN A 78 12.59 0.37 -1.05
CA GLN A 78 13.23 1.53 -0.41
C GLN A 78 12.35 2.78 -0.43
N GLN A 79 11.61 2.99 -1.51
CA GLN A 79 10.63 4.08 -1.65
C GLN A 79 9.31 3.79 -0.94
N LYS A 80 9.16 2.62 -0.31
CA LYS A 80 7.93 2.17 0.36
C LYS A 80 6.71 2.12 -0.57
N ILE A 81 6.94 1.86 -1.84
CA ILE A 81 5.90 1.63 -2.84
C ILE A 81 5.47 0.17 -2.70
N ASN A 82 4.34 -0.03 -2.04
CA ASN A 82 3.80 -1.37 -1.79
C ASN A 82 2.95 -1.80 -2.99
N MET A 83 3.61 -2.36 -4.00
CA MET A 83 2.96 -2.89 -5.21
C MET A 83 3.37 -4.36 -5.35
N PRO A 84 2.42 -5.30 -5.34
CA PRO A 84 2.75 -6.71 -5.51
C PRO A 84 3.31 -6.96 -6.91
N ILE A 85 4.37 -7.77 -6.97
CA ILE A 85 5.17 -8.03 -8.16
C ILE A 85 5.12 -9.51 -8.52
N ILE A 86 4.74 -9.81 -9.76
CA ILE A 86 4.91 -11.12 -10.39
C ILE A 86 6.15 -11.02 -11.30
N PHE A 87 7.18 -11.79 -11.02
CA PHE A 87 8.35 -11.84 -11.88
C PHE A 87 8.15 -12.78 -13.06
N MET A 88 8.63 -12.38 -14.22
CA MET A 88 8.86 -13.26 -15.37
C MET A 88 10.34 -13.63 -15.42
N THR A 89 10.63 -14.90 -15.63
CA THR A 89 12.00 -15.43 -15.61
C THR A 89 12.25 -16.38 -16.76
N GLY A 90 13.46 -16.38 -17.31
CA GLY A 90 13.91 -17.40 -18.25
C GLY A 90 14.42 -18.65 -17.57
N HIS A 91 14.78 -19.67 -18.37
CA HIS A 91 15.36 -20.93 -17.89
C HIS A 91 16.63 -20.71 -17.02
N GLY A 92 16.72 -21.41 -15.92
CA GLY A 92 17.93 -21.43 -15.08
C GLY A 92 18.02 -20.33 -14.02
N ASP A 93 16.99 -19.50 -13.86
CA ASP A 93 16.98 -18.35 -12.92
C ASP A 93 16.48 -18.70 -11.50
N ILE A 94 16.49 -20.01 -11.12
CA ILE A 94 15.99 -20.47 -9.80
C ILE A 94 16.59 -19.69 -8.61
N PRO A 95 17.91 -19.45 -8.53
CA PRO A 95 18.46 -18.67 -7.42
C PRO A 95 17.94 -17.24 -7.38
N MET A 96 17.68 -16.63 -8.56
CA MET A 96 17.15 -15.27 -8.65
C MET A 96 15.68 -15.23 -8.24
N SER A 97 14.87 -16.22 -8.62
CA SER A 97 13.48 -16.36 -8.20
C SER A 97 13.34 -16.50 -6.69
N VAL A 98 14.21 -17.31 -6.06
CA VAL A 98 14.26 -17.45 -4.59
C VAL A 98 14.60 -16.12 -3.92
N ASN A 99 15.54 -15.35 -4.45
CA ASN A 99 15.88 -14.04 -3.90
C ASN A 99 14.74 -13.04 -4.08
N ALA A 100 14.04 -13.04 -5.22
CA ALA A 100 12.87 -12.22 -5.46
C ALA A 100 11.75 -12.49 -4.45
N MET A 101 11.45 -13.77 -4.20
CA MET A 101 10.45 -14.19 -3.21
C MET A 101 10.82 -13.78 -1.79
N LYS A 102 12.10 -13.96 -1.38
CA LYS A 102 12.60 -13.48 -0.07
C LYS A 102 12.53 -11.97 0.08
N ALA A 103 12.63 -11.23 -1.02
CA ALA A 103 12.50 -9.77 -1.06
C ALA A 103 11.03 -9.29 -1.15
N GLY A 104 10.06 -10.20 -1.04
CA GLY A 104 8.63 -9.89 -0.98
C GLY A 104 7.93 -9.86 -2.34
N ALA A 105 8.45 -10.54 -3.36
CA ALA A 105 7.69 -10.78 -4.58
C ALA A 105 6.39 -11.54 -4.30
N PHE A 106 5.34 -11.26 -5.06
CA PHE A 106 4.08 -11.97 -4.93
C PHE A 106 4.20 -13.39 -5.50
N ASP A 107 4.77 -13.51 -6.69
CA ASP A 107 5.01 -14.79 -7.36
C ASP A 107 6.05 -14.64 -8.47
N PHE A 108 6.40 -15.76 -9.13
CA PHE A 108 7.21 -15.78 -10.34
C PHE A 108 6.67 -16.76 -11.37
N LEU A 109 6.89 -16.49 -12.65
CA LEU A 109 6.47 -17.32 -13.78
C LEU A 109 7.63 -17.53 -14.76
N GLU A 110 7.87 -18.78 -15.11
CA GLU A 110 8.90 -19.14 -16.09
C GLU A 110 8.39 -18.96 -17.53
N LYS A 111 9.21 -18.30 -18.36
CA LYS A 111 8.97 -18.16 -19.80
C LYS A 111 9.46 -19.43 -20.53
N PRO A 112 8.66 -20.01 -21.46
CA PRO A 112 7.31 -19.60 -21.86
C PRO A 112 6.25 -20.03 -20.85
N PHE A 113 5.32 -19.13 -20.53
CA PHE A 113 4.24 -19.40 -19.56
C PHE A 113 2.91 -19.76 -20.24
N ASN A 114 2.09 -20.51 -19.52
CA ASN A 114 0.71 -20.77 -19.94
C ASN A 114 -0.14 -19.51 -19.72
N PRO A 115 -0.87 -18.99 -20.76
CA PRO A 115 -1.68 -17.78 -20.63
C PRO A 115 -2.72 -17.84 -19.51
N GLN A 116 -3.40 -18.98 -19.35
CA GLN A 116 -4.40 -19.13 -18.28
C GLN A 116 -3.77 -19.11 -16.89
N HIS A 117 -2.57 -19.68 -16.74
CA HIS A 117 -1.84 -19.64 -15.49
C HIS A 117 -1.41 -18.20 -15.16
N MET A 118 -0.90 -17.43 -16.14
CA MET A 118 -0.58 -16.03 -15.99
C MET A 118 -1.80 -15.22 -15.54
N LEU A 119 -2.96 -15.38 -16.19
CA LEU A 119 -4.18 -14.68 -15.81
C LEU A 119 -4.63 -14.99 -14.38
N ASN A 120 -4.56 -16.25 -13.95
CA ASN A 120 -4.92 -16.65 -12.58
C ASN A 120 -4.00 -15.95 -11.55
N GLN A 121 -2.70 -15.90 -11.83
CA GLN A 121 -1.73 -15.20 -10.95
C GLN A 121 -1.98 -13.70 -10.92
N ILE A 122 -2.26 -13.08 -12.06
CA ILE A 122 -2.59 -11.65 -12.13
C ILE A 122 -3.84 -11.33 -11.31
N GLN A 123 -4.91 -12.14 -11.44
CA GLN A 123 -6.12 -11.95 -10.67
C GLN A 123 -5.87 -12.02 -9.15
N SER A 124 -5.10 -13.02 -8.72
CA SER A 124 -4.72 -13.16 -7.30
C SER A 124 -3.87 -11.99 -6.82
N CYS A 125 -2.95 -11.52 -7.67
CA CYS A 125 -2.08 -10.38 -7.42
C CYS A 125 -2.88 -9.07 -7.30
N LEU A 126 -3.84 -8.85 -8.20
CA LEU A 126 -4.74 -7.68 -8.14
C LEU A 126 -5.63 -7.70 -6.91
N GLN A 127 -6.19 -8.85 -6.53
CA GLN A 127 -6.95 -8.98 -5.27
C GLN A 127 -6.11 -8.55 -4.06
N LYS A 128 -4.85 -8.98 -4.01
CA LYS A 128 -3.91 -8.53 -2.96
C LYS A 128 -3.68 -7.02 -3.03
N ALA A 129 -3.45 -6.48 -4.23
CA ALA A 129 -3.24 -5.04 -4.44
C ALA A 129 -4.45 -4.21 -3.99
N GLU A 130 -5.67 -4.65 -4.30
CA GLU A 130 -6.91 -3.98 -3.89
C GLU A 130 -7.08 -3.97 -2.37
N LEU A 131 -6.83 -5.09 -1.70
CA LEU A 131 -6.88 -5.17 -0.23
C LEU A 131 -5.86 -4.23 0.42
N ASP A 132 -4.61 -4.24 -0.08
CA ASP A 132 -3.54 -3.38 0.42
C ASP A 132 -3.85 -1.91 0.18
N PHE A 133 -4.44 -1.57 -0.97
CA PHE A 133 -4.85 -0.21 -1.31
C PHE A 133 -5.96 0.30 -0.40
N VAL A 134 -7.00 -0.50 -0.15
CA VAL A 134 -8.09 -0.16 0.78
C VAL A 134 -7.55 0.05 2.20
N GLU A 135 -6.65 -0.80 2.67
CA GLU A 135 -6.01 -0.64 3.99
C GLU A 135 -5.16 0.64 4.05
N TYR A 136 -4.41 0.92 2.99
CA TYR A 136 -3.60 2.13 2.86
C TYR A 136 -4.47 3.41 2.90
N GLU A 137 -5.56 3.45 2.13
CA GLU A 137 -6.50 4.58 2.12
C GLU A 137 -7.17 4.80 3.48
N LYS A 138 -7.65 3.73 4.10
CA LYS A 138 -8.23 3.79 5.44
C LYS A 138 -7.24 4.37 6.45
N ARG A 139 -5.99 3.94 6.37
CA ARG A 139 -4.92 4.42 7.25
C ARG A 139 -4.59 5.90 6.99
N ASN A 140 -4.48 6.32 5.71
CA ASN A 140 -4.22 7.71 5.36
C ASN A 140 -5.33 8.64 5.87
N LEU A 141 -6.59 8.20 5.75
CA LEU A 141 -7.72 8.92 6.32
C LEU A 141 -7.61 9.06 7.85
N GLN A 142 -7.21 8.00 8.55
CA GLN A 142 -7.02 8.05 10.00
C GLN A 142 -5.87 8.99 10.38
N LEU A 143 -4.74 8.91 9.66
CA LEU A 143 -3.59 9.81 9.88
C LEU A 143 -3.96 11.27 9.60
N SER A 144 -4.73 11.56 8.56
CA SER A 144 -5.18 12.93 8.26
C SER A 144 -6.07 13.49 9.37
N LYS A 145 -6.97 12.67 9.92
CA LYS A 145 -7.79 13.04 11.09
C LYS A 145 -6.92 13.32 12.33
N LEU A 146 -5.93 12.47 12.62
CA LEU A 146 -5.02 12.70 13.76
C LEU A 146 -4.19 13.97 13.56
N LYS A 147 -3.72 14.26 12.35
CA LYS A 147 -3.00 15.51 12.03
C LYS A 147 -3.86 16.77 12.19
N SER A 148 -5.19 16.67 12.14
CA SER A 148 -6.11 17.80 12.36
C SER A 148 -6.26 18.21 13.82
N LEU A 149 -5.72 17.42 14.77
CA LEU A 149 -5.77 17.72 16.19
C LEU A 149 -4.81 18.89 16.50
N SER A 150 -5.28 19.79 17.36
CA SER A 150 -4.43 20.84 17.91
C SER A 150 -3.34 20.27 18.82
N PRO A 151 -2.25 21.01 19.10
CA PRO A 151 -1.22 20.57 20.05
C PRO A 151 -1.80 20.15 21.40
N ARG A 152 -2.79 20.90 21.91
CA ARG A 152 -3.44 20.61 23.18
C ARG A 152 -4.31 19.34 23.14
N GLU A 153 -5.02 19.12 22.04
CA GLU A 153 -5.77 17.88 21.82
C GLU A 153 -4.84 16.66 21.71
N ASN A 154 -3.66 16.84 21.08
CA ASN A 154 -2.64 15.79 21.02
C ASN A 154 -2.04 15.44 22.39
N GLU A 155 -1.79 16.43 23.25
CA GLU A 155 -1.37 16.14 24.63
C GLU A 155 -2.42 15.31 25.37
N ILE A 156 -3.69 15.73 25.30
CA ILE A 156 -4.79 15.04 25.98
C ILE A 156 -5.00 13.63 25.44
N ILE A 157 -4.96 13.44 24.11
CA ILE A 157 -5.15 12.10 23.52
C ILE A 157 -4.02 11.15 23.91
N ASN A 158 -2.78 11.62 24.00
CA ASN A 158 -1.65 10.83 24.44
C ASN A 158 -1.85 10.31 25.88
N LEU A 159 -2.26 11.20 26.78
CA LEU A 159 -2.54 10.83 28.18
C LEU A 159 -3.76 9.89 28.30
N LEU A 160 -4.77 10.03 27.40
CA LEU A 160 -5.90 9.09 27.32
C LEU A 160 -5.46 7.70 26.88
N VAL A 161 -4.56 7.62 25.89
CA VAL A 161 -3.97 6.35 25.39
C VAL A 161 -3.15 5.67 26.48
N ASP A 162 -2.47 6.46 27.34
CA ASP A 162 -1.72 5.96 28.51
C ASP A 162 -2.65 5.56 29.68
N GLY A 163 -3.99 5.60 29.49
CA GLY A 163 -4.99 5.12 30.44
C GLY A 163 -5.35 6.11 31.55
N LEU A 164 -4.95 7.37 31.48
CA LEU A 164 -5.24 8.35 32.50
C LEU A 164 -6.70 8.82 32.44
N SER A 165 -7.31 8.99 33.62
CA SER A 165 -8.65 9.56 33.76
C SER A 165 -8.63 11.07 33.50
N SER A 166 -9.78 11.63 33.07
CA SER A 166 -9.91 13.08 32.84
C SER A 166 -9.52 13.93 34.05
N LYS A 167 -9.72 13.39 35.28
CA LYS A 167 -9.33 14.07 36.56
C LYS A 167 -7.79 14.15 36.66
N HIS A 168 -7.09 13.07 36.38
CA HIS A 168 -5.61 13.05 36.40
C HIS A 168 -5.03 13.90 35.27
N ILE A 169 -5.63 13.86 34.07
CA ILE A 169 -5.21 14.70 32.93
C ILE A 169 -5.34 16.20 33.31
N ALA A 170 -6.46 16.58 33.92
CA ALA A 170 -6.68 17.95 34.37
C ALA A 170 -5.60 18.42 35.35
N GLN A 171 -5.22 17.57 36.31
CA GLN A 171 -4.14 17.84 37.26
C GLN A 171 -2.78 17.98 36.58
N MET A 172 -2.42 17.03 35.71
CA MET A 172 -1.13 17.04 34.99
C MET A 172 -0.97 18.25 34.10
N LEU A 173 -2.06 18.63 33.42
CA LEU A 173 -2.04 19.72 32.45
C LEU A 173 -2.37 21.09 33.06
N ASN A 174 -2.60 21.16 34.39
CA ASN A 174 -3.00 22.35 35.18
C ASN A 174 -4.20 23.10 34.56
N ILE A 175 -5.26 22.36 34.22
CA ILE A 175 -6.53 22.87 33.67
C ILE A 175 -7.72 22.29 34.41
N SER A 176 -8.92 22.86 34.20
CA SER A 176 -10.13 22.33 34.83
C SER A 176 -10.56 20.99 34.23
N HIS A 177 -11.20 20.13 35.03
CA HIS A 177 -11.81 18.89 34.48
C HIS A 177 -12.81 19.19 33.36
N LYS A 178 -13.58 20.28 33.47
CA LYS A 178 -14.50 20.73 32.43
C LYS A 178 -13.78 21.04 31.09
N THR A 179 -12.61 21.65 31.17
CA THR A 179 -11.79 21.96 30.02
C THR A 179 -11.31 20.66 29.30
N VAL A 180 -10.90 19.65 30.07
CA VAL A 180 -10.54 18.32 29.50
C VAL A 180 -11.73 17.70 28.78
N GLU A 181 -12.95 17.72 29.37
CA GLU A 181 -14.14 17.19 28.73
C GLU A 181 -14.52 17.93 27.43
N ILE A 182 -14.32 19.26 27.38
CA ILE A 182 -14.50 20.04 26.15
C ILE A 182 -13.51 19.55 25.06
N HIS A 183 -12.23 19.42 25.39
CA HIS A 183 -11.24 18.90 24.43
C HIS A 183 -11.56 17.47 23.97
N ARG A 184 -12.00 16.60 24.87
CA ARG A 184 -12.44 15.24 24.52
C ARG A 184 -13.60 15.25 23.54
N THR A 185 -14.55 16.16 23.70
CA THR A 185 -15.66 16.32 22.75
C THR A 185 -15.14 16.77 21.37
N HIS A 186 -14.25 17.75 21.31
CA HIS A 186 -13.65 18.20 20.06
C HIS A 186 -12.82 17.08 19.38
N ILE A 187 -12.05 16.31 20.16
CA ILE A 187 -11.30 15.15 19.66
C ILE A 187 -12.26 14.13 19.02
N ARG A 188 -13.35 13.77 19.69
CA ARG A 188 -14.36 12.84 19.15
C ARG A 188 -14.95 13.35 17.84
N GLN A 189 -15.33 14.63 17.79
CA GLN A 189 -15.87 15.26 16.57
C GLN A 189 -14.88 15.22 15.42
N LYS A 190 -13.62 15.61 15.64
CA LYS A 190 -12.57 15.60 14.62
C LYS A 190 -12.22 14.21 14.13
N LEU A 191 -12.17 13.22 15.03
CA LEU A 191 -11.86 11.84 14.68
C LEU A 191 -13.07 11.08 14.13
N GLY A 192 -14.29 11.59 14.32
CA GLY A 192 -15.53 10.98 13.85
C GLY A 192 -15.86 9.69 14.59
N THR A 193 -15.61 9.64 15.90
CA THR A 193 -15.93 8.48 16.74
C THR A 193 -16.29 8.90 18.17
N GLU A 194 -17.29 8.23 18.74
CA GLU A 194 -17.70 8.41 20.13
C GLU A 194 -16.94 7.48 21.10
N SER A 195 -16.31 6.44 20.59
CA SER A 195 -15.65 5.42 21.39
C SER A 195 -14.20 5.78 21.72
N ILE A 196 -13.86 5.88 23.01
CA ILE A 196 -12.47 6.05 23.45
C ILE A 196 -11.60 4.87 23.01
N ALA A 197 -12.14 3.64 23.04
CA ALA A 197 -11.41 2.46 22.59
C ALA A 197 -11.04 2.55 21.10
N GLN A 198 -11.92 3.07 20.24
CA GLN A 198 -11.61 3.31 18.84
C GLN A 198 -10.53 4.39 18.65
N ILE A 199 -10.57 5.47 19.45
CA ILE A 199 -9.55 6.51 19.46
C ILE A 199 -8.18 5.92 19.84
N VAL A 200 -8.13 5.15 20.91
CA VAL A 200 -6.91 4.47 21.38
C VAL A 200 -6.35 3.55 20.29
N ASN A 201 -7.19 2.68 19.71
CA ASN A 201 -6.77 1.80 18.62
C ASN A 201 -6.24 2.59 17.40
N MET A 202 -6.91 3.68 17.02
CA MET A 202 -6.48 4.54 15.91
C MET A 202 -5.07 5.11 16.16
N VAL A 203 -4.81 5.61 17.37
CA VAL A 203 -3.50 6.17 17.74
C VAL A 203 -2.43 5.08 17.80
N LEU A 204 -2.72 3.92 18.39
CA LEU A 204 -1.77 2.81 18.51
C LEU A 204 -1.39 2.26 17.13
N MET A 205 -2.37 1.99 16.26
CA MET A 205 -2.10 1.53 14.87
C MET A 205 -1.22 2.51 14.09
N CYS A 206 -1.39 3.81 14.32
CA CYS A 206 -0.56 4.81 13.66
C CYS A 206 0.86 4.87 14.24
N ARG A 207 1.04 4.61 15.56
CA ARG A 207 2.35 4.60 16.24
C ARG A 207 3.19 3.37 15.90
N GLU A 208 2.61 2.16 15.89
CA GLU A 208 3.35 0.91 15.66
C GLU A 208 4.08 0.88 14.34
N LYS A 209 3.45 1.34 13.26
CA LYS A 209 4.12 1.38 11.95
C LYS A 209 5.07 2.57 11.76
N THR A 210 5.02 3.59 12.62
CA THR A 210 6.06 4.63 12.64
C THR A 210 7.37 4.09 13.22
N LEU A 211 7.30 3.16 14.16
CA LEU A 211 8.46 2.45 14.71
C LEU A 211 9.08 1.44 13.73
N GLN A 212 8.27 0.75 12.91
CA GLN A 212 8.76 -0.15 11.85
C GLN A 212 9.45 0.58 10.68
N VAL A 213 9.33 1.91 10.63
CA VAL A 213 9.96 2.78 9.63
C VAL A 213 11.33 3.30 10.11
N MET A 214 11.65 3.14 11.39
CA MET A 214 12.91 3.61 12.00
C MET A 214 13.89 2.48 12.31
N VAL A 215 13.58 1.22 11.96
CA VAL A 215 14.47 0.05 12.01
C VAL A 215 14.72 -0.47 10.61
#